data_241af3bf828147f7996ff945a4a9fae8
#
_entry.id   241af3bf828147f7996ff945a4a9fae8
#
_cell.length_a   1.000
_cell.length_b   1.000
_cell.length_c   1.000
_cell.angle_alpha   90.00
_cell.angle_beta   90.00
_cell.angle_gamma   90.00
#
_symmetry.space_group_name_H-M   'P 1'
#
loop_
_entity.id
_entity.type
_entity.pdbx_description
1 polymer ?
#
loop_
_entity_poly.entity_id
_entity_poly.type
_entity_poly.pdbx_seq_one_letter_code
_entity_poly.pdbx_strand_id
1 'polypeptide(L)'
;MPDRARRQRPQYTVEKGGTVATSTPTRDDRTYQDAEGVTTHYYVWKASKPRAVIQLLHGLGEHAARYEWLAGKLTAAGYTVYADDHRGHGQTGLGQYGGDHAKLGKLGPGGMRATVEAVHKLTGMIRAEHPNLPLVLLGHSWGSFLAQMLLNRYSADYDAMILSGSALLTLGHTNTGDLNAKYKHLGSTGYEWLSRDPTVVAAAAADPLMFIANGMKLFGIADSLRMLGKPAKGIEHDVPVLIQVGSDDVVGGVKSNELLAQAYLTRSGLSDVELIVYNGAQHEIFNETNKDEVVEDTLAWLADRVK
;
A
#
# COMPACT_ATOMS: atom_id res chain seq x y z
N MET A 1 -33.12 -4.70 1.11
CA MET A 1 -31.91 -4.51 0.28
C MET A 1 -31.12 -5.81 0.35
N PRO A 2 -30.77 -6.47 -0.76
CA PRO A 2 -30.20 -7.80 -0.73
C PRO A 2 -28.74 -7.79 -0.30
N ASP A 3 -28.45 -8.72 0.57
CA ASP A 3 -27.22 -9.13 1.20
C ASP A 3 -26.21 -9.67 0.15
N ARG A 4 -25.40 -8.79 -0.46
CA ARG A 4 -24.33 -9.16 -1.39
C ARG A 4 -22.91 -8.85 -0.87
N ALA A 5 -22.77 -8.42 0.38
CA ALA A 5 -21.49 -7.98 0.92
C ALA A 5 -20.78 -9.00 1.84
N ARG A 6 -21.36 -10.19 2.05
CA ARG A 6 -20.70 -11.28 2.79
C ARG A 6 -20.76 -12.56 1.96
N ARG A 7 -19.75 -12.81 1.13
CA ARG A 7 -19.55 -14.14 0.57
C ARG A 7 -19.05 -15.07 1.67
N GLN A 8 -19.84 -16.10 2.00
CA GLN A 8 -19.33 -17.30 2.66
C GLN A 8 -18.25 -17.92 1.76
N ARG A 9 -17.10 -18.26 2.36
CA ARG A 9 -15.93 -18.83 1.67
C ARG A 9 -16.33 -20.05 0.85
N PRO A 10 -15.94 -20.16 -0.44
CA PRO A 10 -15.90 -21.43 -1.13
C PRO A 10 -14.81 -22.28 -0.47
N GLN A 11 -15.11 -23.51 -0.08
CA GLN A 11 -14.12 -24.49 0.32
C GLN A 11 -13.39 -24.97 -0.94
N TYR A 12 -12.23 -24.41 -1.22
CA TYR A 12 -11.31 -24.96 -2.22
C TYR A 12 -10.40 -25.99 -1.53
N THR A 13 -10.50 -27.24 -1.97
CA THR A 13 -9.49 -28.28 -1.69
C THR A 13 -8.24 -27.94 -2.49
N VAL A 14 -7.20 -27.47 -1.81
CA VAL A 14 -5.87 -27.29 -2.41
C VAL A 14 -5.24 -28.67 -2.59
N GLU A 15 -5.05 -29.08 -3.84
CA GLU A 15 -4.14 -30.20 -4.14
C GLU A 15 -2.73 -29.82 -3.69
N LYS A 16 -2.15 -30.64 -2.79
CA LYS A 16 -0.78 -30.51 -2.35
C LYS A 16 0.15 -30.89 -3.52
N GLY A 17 0.54 -29.89 -4.30
CA GLY A 17 1.47 -30.05 -5.40
C GLY A 17 2.73 -29.21 -5.20
N GLY A 18 3.87 -29.90 -4.97
CA GLY A 18 5.21 -29.45 -5.28
C GLY A 18 5.77 -28.31 -4.41
N THR A 19 6.82 -28.61 -3.63
CA THR A 19 7.75 -27.62 -3.08
C THR A 19 8.38 -26.81 -4.22
N VAL A 20 7.84 -25.62 -4.49
CA VAL A 20 8.49 -24.62 -5.33
C VAL A 20 9.72 -24.15 -4.56
N ALA A 21 10.91 -24.42 -5.08
CA ALA A 21 12.14 -23.84 -4.57
C ALA A 21 12.01 -22.31 -4.64
N THR A 22 11.93 -21.65 -3.50
CA THR A 22 11.91 -20.19 -3.39
C THR A 22 13.31 -19.67 -3.64
N SER A 23 13.70 -19.50 -4.90
CA SER A 23 14.80 -18.60 -5.22
C SER A 23 14.35 -17.19 -4.84
N THR A 24 15.12 -16.50 -4.00
CA THR A 24 14.89 -15.07 -3.74
C THR A 24 14.78 -14.35 -5.09
N PRO A 25 13.71 -13.63 -5.37
CA PRO A 25 13.58 -12.94 -6.65
C PRO A 25 14.71 -11.93 -6.79
N THR A 26 15.31 -11.87 -7.96
CA THR A 26 16.32 -10.86 -8.27
C THR A 26 15.65 -9.49 -8.25
N ARG A 27 16.13 -8.59 -7.39
CA ARG A 27 15.71 -7.20 -7.31
C ARG A 27 16.67 -6.32 -8.10
N ASP A 28 16.14 -5.49 -9.00
CA ASP A 28 16.88 -4.42 -9.64
C ASP A 28 16.64 -3.13 -8.85
N ASP A 29 17.71 -2.47 -8.44
CA ASP A 29 17.65 -1.17 -7.78
C ASP A 29 17.89 -0.08 -8.85
N ARG A 30 16.94 0.85 -8.99
CA ARG A 30 16.92 1.86 -10.07
C ARG A 30 16.60 3.25 -9.50
N THR A 31 16.80 4.28 -10.30
CA THR A 31 16.46 5.65 -9.95
C THR A 31 15.83 6.40 -11.11
N TYR A 32 15.05 7.43 -10.78
CA TYR A 32 14.64 8.47 -11.71
C TYR A 32 14.64 9.83 -11.00
N GLN A 33 14.64 10.91 -11.76
CA GLN A 33 14.44 12.24 -11.17
C GLN A 33 12.97 12.65 -11.30
N ASP A 34 12.39 13.16 -10.24
CA ASP A 34 11.05 13.75 -10.27
C ASP A 34 11.06 15.18 -10.87
N ALA A 35 9.89 15.83 -10.91
CA ALA A 35 9.76 17.18 -11.48
C ALA A 35 10.47 18.27 -10.65
N GLU A 36 10.70 18.01 -9.36
CA GLU A 36 11.39 18.91 -8.43
C GLU A 36 12.91 18.63 -8.36
N GLY A 37 13.41 17.71 -9.20
CA GLY A 37 14.84 17.33 -9.25
C GLY A 37 15.26 16.36 -8.14
N VAL A 38 14.32 15.77 -7.39
CA VAL A 38 14.64 14.73 -6.41
C VAL A 38 14.92 13.42 -7.13
N THR A 39 16.06 12.79 -6.81
CA THR A 39 16.36 11.43 -7.26
C THR A 39 15.56 10.44 -6.44
N THR A 40 14.56 9.85 -7.06
CA THR A 40 13.70 8.82 -6.46
C THR A 40 14.31 7.45 -6.72
N HIS A 41 14.54 6.68 -5.67
CA HIS A 41 14.95 5.28 -5.74
C HIS A 41 13.73 4.39 -5.86
N TYR A 42 13.81 3.35 -6.70
CA TYR A 42 12.77 2.34 -6.83
C TYR A 42 13.35 0.97 -7.11
N TYR A 43 12.60 -0.04 -6.77
CA TYR A 43 12.98 -1.44 -6.85
C TYR A 43 12.06 -2.16 -7.82
N VAL A 44 12.64 -3.13 -8.56
CA VAL A 44 11.89 -3.95 -9.50
C VAL A 44 12.17 -5.42 -9.22
N TRP A 45 11.16 -6.16 -8.80
CA TRP A 45 11.19 -7.62 -8.70
C TRP A 45 10.49 -8.20 -9.92
N LYS A 46 11.25 -8.88 -10.77
CA LYS A 46 10.76 -9.35 -12.06
C LYS A 46 10.17 -10.75 -11.97
N ALA A 47 8.95 -10.92 -12.45
CA ALA A 47 8.42 -12.24 -12.76
C ALA A 47 9.03 -12.78 -14.06
N SER A 48 9.30 -14.08 -14.14
CA SER A 48 9.89 -14.71 -15.34
C SER A 48 8.97 -14.64 -16.57
N LYS A 49 7.66 -14.70 -16.34
CA LYS A 49 6.61 -14.56 -17.35
C LYS A 49 5.51 -13.65 -16.77
N PRO A 50 5.67 -12.34 -16.89
CA PRO A 50 4.73 -11.42 -16.26
C PRO A 50 3.37 -11.46 -16.98
N ARG A 51 2.31 -11.63 -16.21
CA ARG A 51 0.90 -11.51 -16.64
C ARG A 51 0.31 -10.14 -16.34
N ALA A 52 0.89 -9.44 -15.36
CA ALA A 52 0.56 -8.06 -15.04
C ALA A 52 1.71 -7.43 -14.22
N VAL A 53 1.62 -6.14 -14.02
CA VAL A 53 2.55 -5.37 -13.18
C VAL A 53 1.82 -4.84 -11.97
N ILE A 54 2.49 -4.85 -10.80
CA ILE A 54 2.01 -4.23 -9.58
C ILE A 54 2.91 -3.06 -9.25
N GLN A 55 2.36 -1.85 -9.14
CA GLN A 55 3.00 -0.71 -8.51
C GLN A 55 2.61 -0.67 -7.05
N LEU A 56 3.60 -0.90 -6.16
CA LEU A 56 3.41 -0.99 -4.72
C LEU A 56 3.86 0.31 -4.05
N LEU A 57 2.99 0.88 -3.22
CA LEU A 57 3.19 2.11 -2.48
C LEU A 57 3.26 1.81 -0.99
N HIS A 58 4.40 2.07 -0.37
CA HIS A 58 4.64 1.82 1.05
C HIS A 58 3.98 2.85 1.97
N GLY A 59 3.92 2.57 3.28
CA GLY A 59 3.34 3.42 4.30
C GLY A 59 4.24 4.56 4.78
N LEU A 60 3.72 5.38 5.68
CA LEU A 60 4.45 6.47 6.30
C LEU A 60 5.41 5.94 7.38
N GLY A 61 6.66 6.38 7.34
CA GLY A 61 7.68 5.99 8.31
C GLY A 61 8.34 4.66 8.02
N GLU A 62 8.15 4.13 6.82
CA GLU A 62 8.76 2.89 6.32
C GLU A 62 9.37 3.09 4.92
N HIS A 63 9.72 2.01 4.23
CA HIS A 63 10.33 2.05 2.89
C HIS A 63 10.03 0.77 2.08
N ALA A 64 10.22 0.83 0.77
CA ALA A 64 9.83 -0.22 -0.17
C ALA A 64 10.57 -1.56 0.04
N ALA A 65 11.82 -1.56 0.52
CA ALA A 65 12.56 -2.81 0.71
C ALA A 65 11.95 -3.75 1.79
N ARG A 66 11.06 -3.24 2.66
CA ARG A 66 10.31 -4.09 3.61
C ARG A 66 9.34 -5.06 2.95
N TYR A 67 9.04 -4.85 1.67
CA TYR A 67 8.09 -5.66 0.91
C TYR A 67 8.75 -6.81 0.12
N GLU A 68 10.03 -7.12 0.37
CA GLU A 68 10.79 -8.19 -0.31
C GLU A 68 10.05 -9.53 -0.29
N TRP A 69 9.52 -9.93 0.87
CA TRP A 69 8.76 -11.18 1.01
C TRP A 69 7.47 -11.17 0.18
N LEU A 70 6.68 -10.08 0.26
CA LEU A 70 5.44 -9.94 -0.52
C LEU A 70 5.75 -9.93 -2.03
N ALA A 71 6.75 -9.14 -2.44
CA ALA A 71 7.20 -9.08 -3.84
C ALA A 71 7.62 -10.47 -4.35
N GLY A 72 8.28 -11.27 -3.52
CA GLY A 72 8.62 -12.67 -3.83
C GLY A 72 7.39 -13.54 -4.08
N LYS A 73 6.35 -13.42 -3.26
CA LYS A 73 5.07 -14.14 -3.46
C LYS A 73 4.37 -13.71 -4.74
N LEU A 74 4.30 -12.40 -4.98
CA LEU A 74 3.67 -11.83 -6.16
C LEU A 74 4.40 -12.21 -7.46
N THR A 75 5.74 -12.15 -7.47
CA THR A 75 6.54 -12.53 -8.65
C THR A 75 6.45 -14.02 -8.96
N ALA A 76 6.41 -14.87 -7.93
CA ALA A 76 6.17 -16.32 -8.09
C ALA A 76 4.80 -16.60 -8.73
N ALA A 77 3.80 -15.73 -8.50
CA ALA A 77 2.47 -15.80 -9.10
C ALA A 77 2.37 -15.10 -10.48
N GLY A 78 3.49 -14.57 -11.01
CA GLY A 78 3.53 -13.96 -12.34
C GLY A 78 3.25 -12.46 -12.35
N TYR A 79 3.41 -11.75 -11.24
CA TYR A 79 3.29 -10.29 -11.18
C TYR A 79 4.67 -9.66 -11.04
N THR A 80 5.11 -8.84 -12.00
CA THR A 80 6.30 -7.99 -11.80
C THR A 80 5.95 -6.85 -10.85
N VAL A 81 6.78 -6.61 -9.84
CA VAL A 81 6.50 -5.60 -8.80
C VAL A 81 7.48 -4.44 -8.93
N TYR A 82 6.95 -3.23 -8.94
CA TYR A 82 7.68 -1.97 -8.85
C TYR A 82 7.31 -1.30 -7.53
N ALA A 83 8.27 -0.82 -6.77
CA ALA A 83 8.02 -0.05 -5.56
C ALA A 83 9.08 1.04 -5.40
N ASP A 84 8.66 2.29 -5.27
CA ASP A 84 9.58 3.40 -4.98
C ASP A 84 9.68 3.65 -3.47
N ASP A 85 10.84 4.14 -3.06
CA ASP A 85 10.94 4.84 -1.80
C ASP A 85 10.38 6.24 -2.02
N HIS A 86 9.22 6.53 -1.44
CA HIS A 86 8.57 7.83 -1.59
C HIS A 86 9.45 8.97 -1.09
N ARG A 87 9.21 10.19 -1.56
CA ARG A 87 9.92 11.39 -1.10
C ARG A 87 9.98 11.44 0.43
N GLY A 88 11.16 11.72 0.97
CA GLY A 88 11.43 11.73 2.40
C GLY A 88 11.61 10.35 3.03
N HIS A 89 11.52 9.24 2.29
CA HIS A 89 11.59 7.89 2.83
C HIS A 89 12.70 7.07 2.19
N GLY A 90 13.17 6.07 2.90
CA GLY A 90 14.15 5.12 2.40
C GLY A 90 15.39 5.78 1.79
N GLN A 91 15.88 5.20 0.69
CA GLN A 91 17.05 5.72 -0.03
C GLN A 91 16.78 7.08 -0.71
N THR A 92 15.54 7.31 -1.15
CA THR A 92 15.12 8.62 -1.68
C THR A 92 15.27 9.70 -0.61
N GLY A 93 14.76 9.46 0.61
CA GLY A 93 14.87 10.40 1.72
C GLY A 93 16.32 10.65 2.15
N LEU A 94 17.15 9.61 2.23
CA LEU A 94 18.57 9.76 2.51
C LEU A 94 19.29 10.60 1.43
N GLY A 95 19.01 10.31 0.16
CA GLY A 95 19.56 11.08 -0.96
C GLY A 95 19.15 12.55 -0.92
N GLN A 96 17.87 12.85 -0.61
CA GLN A 96 17.38 14.23 -0.49
C GLN A 96 18.11 15.06 0.57
N TYR A 97 18.58 14.41 1.64
CA TYR A 97 19.10 15.09 2.82
C TYR A 97 20.55 14.72 3.15
N GLY A 98 21.31 14.20 2.17
CA GLY A 98 22.74 13.93 2.33
C GLY A 98 23.06 12.90 3.41
N GLY A 99 22.19 11.89 3.59
CA GLY A 99 22.34 10.83 4.59
C GLY A 99 21.83 11.18 5.99
N ASP A 100 21.19 12.34 6.17
CA ASP A 100 20.68 12.77 7.48
C ASP A 100 19.36 12.05 7.83
N HIS A 101 19.44 10.99 8.61
CA HIS A 101 18.28 10.21 9.09
C HIS A 101 17.27 11.05 9.89
N ALA A 102 17.69 12.12 10.57
CA ALA A 102 16.79 12.98 11.35
C ALA A 102 15.82 13.78 10.47
N LYS A 103 16.07 13.81 9.15
CA LYS A 103 15.21 14.48 8.18
C LYS A 103 14.27 13.53 7.45
N LEU A 104 14.34 12.22 7.70
CA LEU A 104 13.39 11.28 7.12
C LEU A 104 11.94 11.70 7.46
N GLY A 105 11.03 11.47 6.52
CA GLY A 105 9.63 11.88 6.57
C GLY A 105 9.36 13.28 6.00
N LYS A 106 10.37 14.15 5.81
CA LYS A 106 10.17 15.45 5.18
C LYS A 106 10.08 15.29 3.66
N LEU A 107 8.98 15.72 3.07
CA LEU A 107 8.74 15.53 1.63
C LEU A 107 9.58 16.45 0.73
N GLY A 108 10.10 17.56 1.27
CA GLY A 108 10.88 18.54 0.52
C GLY A 108 10.02 19.48 -0.36
N PRO A 109 10.64 20.16 -1.34
CA PRO A 109 9.95 21.09 -2.23
C PRO A 109 8.72 20.45 -2.90
N GLY A 110 7.63 21.19 -3.05
CA GLY A 110 6.38 20.72 -3.62
C GLY A 110 5.52 19.83 -2.71
N GLY A 111 6.09 19.31 -1.60
CA GLY A 111 5.37 18.58 -0.55
C GLY A 111 4.55 17.39 -1.06
N MET A 112 3.33 17.25 -0.55
CA MET A 112 2.42 16.14 -0.91
C MET A 112 2.07 16.11 -2.41
N ARG A 113 1.94 17.27 -3.06
CA ARG A 113 1.67 17.31 -4.51
C ARG A 113 2.81 16.68 -5.30
N ALA A 114 4.05 17.11 -5.02
CA ALA A 114 5.22 16.56 -5.69
C ALA A 114 5.41 15.07 -5.42
N THR A 115 5.03 14.60 -4.22
CA THR A 115 5.04 13.16 -3.91
C THR A 115 4.05 12.39 -4.78
N VAL A 116 2.81 12.84 -4.90
CA VAL A 116 1.80 12.19 -5.77
C VAL A 116 2.25 12.18 -7.23
N GLU A 117 2.78 13.31 -7.73
CA GLU A 117 3.27 13.41 -9.11
C GLU A 117 4.53 12.55 -9.36
N ALA A 118 5.42 12.39 -8.36
CA ALA A 118 6.56 11.49 -8.46
C ALA A 118 6.09 10.03 -8.60
N VAL A 119 5.15 9.59 -7.76
CA VAL A 119 4.54 8.25 -7.85
C VAL A 119 3.85 8.05 -9.20
N HIS A 120 3.11 9.05 -9.70
CA HIS A 120 2.46 8.99 -11.01
C HIS A 120 3.49 8.98 -12.17
N LYS A 121 4.62 9.65 -12.03
CA LYS A 121 5.72 9.55 -13.00
C LYS A 121 6.23 8.12 -13.12
N LEU A 122 6.38 7.39 -12.00
CA LEU A 122 6.72 5.97 -12.04
C LEU A 122 5.63 5.14 -12.74
N THR A 123 4.34 5.45 -12.53
CA THR A 123 3.22 4.84 -13.27
C THR A 123 3.44 4.97 -14.78
N GLY A 124 3.74 6.17 -15.26
CA GLY A 124 4.01 6.42 -16.67
C GLY A 124 5.23 5.65 -17.21
N MET A 125 6.29 5.52 -16.41
CA MET A 125 7.47 4.73 -16.75
C MET A 125 7.13 3.24 -16.86
N ILE A 126 6.35 2.71 -15.92
CA ILE A 126 5.88 1.31 -15.95
C ILE A 126 5.02 1.05 -17.17
N ARG A 127 4.08 1.94 -17.49
CA ARG A 127 3.24 1.83 -18.70
C ARG A 127 4.06 1.85 -19.98
N ALA A 128 5.13 2.66 -20.04
CA ALA A 128 6.04 2.69 -21.18
C ALA A 128 6.89 1.41 -21.32
N GLU A 129 7.34 0.82 -20.18
CA GLU A 129 8.10 -0.45 -20.15
C GLU A 129 7.19 -1.66 -20.43
N HIS A 130 5.91 -1.59 -20.04
CA HIS A 130 4.93 -2.68 -20.14
C HIS A 130 3.61 -2.24 -20.81
N PRO A 131 3.61 -1.80 -22.07
CA PRO A 131 2.43 -1.15 -22.69
C PRO A 131 1.21 -2.09 -22.83
N ASN A 132 1.43 -3.40 -22.82
CA ASN A 132 0.39 -4.40 -23.06
C ASN A 132 0.02 -5.20 -21.80
N LEU A 133 0.60 -4.89 -20.67
CA LEU A 133 0.28 -5.59 -19.42
C LEU A 133 -0.65 -4.77 -18.55
N PRO A 134 -1.62 -5.41 -17.89
CA PRO A 134 -2.41 -4.74 -16.86
C PRO A 134 -1.52 -4.17 -15.75
N LEU A 135 -1.88 -3.01 -15.22
CA LEU A 135 -1.19 -2.35 -14.11
C LEU A 135 -2.11 -2.27 -12.89
N VAL A 136 -1.69 -2.89 -11.82
CA VAL A 136 -2.36 -2.88 -10.53
C VAL A 136 -1.67 -1.89 -9.60
N LEU A 137 -2.45 -1.03 -8.94
CA LEU A 137 -1.96 -0.14 -7.90
C LEU A 137 -2.21 -0.78 -6.53
N LEU A 138 -1.15 -1.11 -5.78
CA LEU A 138 -1.25 -1.64 -4.43
C LEU A 138 -0.67 -0.64 -3.44
N GLY A 139 -1.49 -0.11 -2.52
CA GLY A 139 -1.03 0.82 -1.51
C GLY A 139 -1.28 0.31 -0.09
N HIS A 140 -0.29 0.47 0.80
CA HIS A 140 -0.41 0.20 2.21
C HIS A 140 -0.40 1.50 3.03
N SER A 141 -1.32 1.62 4.01
CA SER A 141 -1.34 2.75 4.94
C SER A 141 -1.33 4.11 4.21
N TRP A 142 -0.35 4.99 4.44
CA TRP A 142 -0.17 6.22 3.70
C TRP A 142 -0.06 6.00 2.18
N GLY A 143 0.60 4.92 1.74
CA GLY A 143 0.63 4.53 0.33
C GLY A 143 -0.78 4.23 -0.22
N SER A 144 -1.69 3.71 0.60
CA SER A 144 -3.08 3.54 0.21
C SER A 144 -3.83 4.88 0.06
N PHE A 145 -3.42 5.90 0.82
CA PHE A 145 -3.97 7.26 0.68
C PHE A 145 -3.47 7.90 -0.61
N LEU A 146 -2.18 7.72 -0.95
CA LEU A 146 -1.63 8.13 -2.25
C LEU A 146 -2.36 7.41 -3.40
N ALA A 147 -2.62 6.10 -3.27
CA ALA A 147 -3.37 5.33 -4.25
C ALA A 147 -4.80 5.88 -4.47
N GLN A 148 -5.51 6.26 -3.40
CA GLN A 148 -6.81 6.93 -3.52
C GLN A 148 -6.70 8.27 -4.27
N MET A 149 -5.64 9.07 -4.00
CA MET A 149 -5.43 10.35 -4.68
C MET A 149 -5.11 10.14 -6.17
N LEU A 150 -4.35 9.11 -6.51
CA LEU A 150 -4.01 8.73 -7.89
C LEU A 150 -5.26 8.25 -8.64
N LEU A 151 -6.04 7.34 -8.05
CA LEU A 151 -7.28 6.85 -8.68
C LEU A 151 -8.27 7.99 -8.96
N ASN A 152 -8.38 8.96 -8.03
CA ASN A 152 -9.26 10.11 -8.20
C ASN A 152 -8.90 11.00 -9.40
N ARG A 153 -7.65 10.95 -9.89
CA ARG A 153 -7.14 11.82 -10.96
C ARG A 153 -6.81 11.09 -12.25
N TYR A 154 -6.36 9.85 -12.13
CA TYR A 154 -5.68 9.10 -13.18
C TYR A 154 -6.22 7.67 -13.28
N SER A 155 -7.54 7.50 -13.12
CA SER A 155 -8.17 6.17 -13.12
C SER A 155 -7.91 5.37 -14.39
N ALA A 156 -7.72 6.03 -15.54
CA ALA A 156 -7.38 5.40 -16.81
C ALA A 156 -6.01 4.67 -16.83
N ASP A 157 -5.13 5.02 -15.88
CA ASP A 157 -3.80 4.43 -15.82
C ASP A 157 -3.76 3.11 -15.05
N TYR A 158 -4.86 2.67 -14.45
CA TYR A 158 -4.88 1.49 -13.59
C TYR A 158 -6.01 0.51 -13.97
N ASP A 159 -5.68 -0.77 -14.01
CA ASP A 159 -6.62 -1.84 -14.32
C ASP A 159 -7.24 -2.47 -13.06
N ALA A 160 -6.62 -2.28 -11.90
CA ALA A 160 -7.13 -2.69 -10.58
C ALA A 160 -6.45 -1.90 -9.46
N MET A 161 -7.08 -1.81 -8.29
CA MET A 161 -6.50 -1.19 -7.10
C MET A 161 -6.69 -2.04 -5.85
N ILE A 162 -5.63 -2.15 -5.04
CA ILE A 162 -5.63 -2.83 -3.74
C ILE A 162 -5.24 -1.83 -2.66
N LEU A 163 -6.05 -1.70 -1.63
CA LEU A 163 -5.84 -0.83 -0.48
C LEU A 163 -5.69 -1.67 0.79
N SER A 164 -4.51 -1.63 1.41
CA SER A 164 -4.19 -2.33 2.66
C SER A 164 -4.07 -1.35 3.81
N GLY A 165 -4.71 -1.63 4.95
CA GLY A 165 -4.63 -0.77 6.13
C GLY A 165 -5.08 0.67 5.85
N SER A 166 -6.14 0.82 5.06
CA SER A 166 -6.61 2.11 4.55
C SER A 166 -7.64 2.78 5.46
N ALA A 167 -8.14 3.93 5.03
CA ALA A 167 -9.22 4.66 5.69
C ALA A 167 -9.97 5.57 4.73
N LEU A 168 -11.20 5.92 5.08
CA LEU A 168 -11.88 7.07 4.48
C LEU A 168 -11.24 8.36 4.99
N LEU A 169 -10.63 9.14 4.10
CA LEU A 169 -9.79 10.30 4.44
C LEU A 169 -10.63 11.54 4.79
N THR A 170 -11.48 11.40 5.81
CA THR A 170 -12.30 12.51 6.33
C THR A 170 -12.15 12.61 7.85
N LEU A 171 -12.44 13.79 8.39
CA LEU A 171 -12.35 14.02 9.83
C LEU A 171 -13.20 13.00 10.60
N GLY A 172 -12.62 12.40 11.64
CA GLY A 172 -13.27 11.40 12.48
C GLY A 172 -13.27 9.96 11.93
N HIS A 173 -12.71 9.71 10.73
CA HIS A 173 -12.63 8.37 10.15
C HIS A 173 -11.19 7.87 9.96
N THR A 174 -10.21 8.69 10.32
CA THR A 174 -8.79 8.34 10.34
C THR A 174 -8.21 8.74 11.69
N ASN A 175 -7.51 7.82 12.33
CA ASN A 175 -6.83 8.12 13.60
C ASN A 175 -5.58 8.97 13.32
N THR A 176 -5.51 10.13 13.93
CA THR A 176 -4.37 11.06 13.85
C THR A 176 -3.60 11.17 15.18
N GLY A 177 -3.99 10.38 16.18
CA GLY A 177 -3.38 10.34 17.50
C GLY A 177 -2.19 9.37 17.60
N ASP A 178 -1.94 8.92 18.82
CA ASP A 178 -0.93 7.89 19.11
C ASP A 178 -1.46 6.51 18.67
N LEU A 179 -0.97 6.02 17.55
CA LEU A 179 -1.37 4.72 16.99
C LEU A 179 -0.98 3.55 17.91
N ASN A 180 0.08 3.71 18.71
CA ASN A 180 0.53 2.67 19.63
C ASN A 180 -0.23 2.66 20.98
N ALA A 181 -1.11 3.62 21.22
CA ALA A 181 -1.78 3.79 22.53
C ALA A 181 -2.46 2.50 23.05
N LYS A 182 -3.15 1.77 22.15
CA LYS A 182 -3.82 0.49 22.46
C LYS A 182 -2.84 -0.62 22.80
N TYR A 183 -1.62 -0.57 22.27
CA TYR A 183 -0.65 -1.67 22.27
C TYR A 183 0.56 -1.45 23.17
N LYS A 184 0.63 -0.35 23.93
CA LYS A 184 1.74 -0.03 24.85
C LYS A 184 2.01 -1.11 25.92
N HIS A 185 1.03 -1.94 26.22
CA HIS A 185 1.19 -3.05 27.15
C HIS A 185 1.99 -4.23 26.57
N LEU A 186 2.21 -4.28 25.24
CA LEU A 186 2.96 -5.34 24.55
C LEU A 186 4.45 -5.05 24.47
N GLY A 187 4.87 -3.77 24.61
CA GLY A 187 6.27 -3.38 24.48
C GLY A 187 6.48 -1.87 24.57
N SER A 188 7.69 -1.44 24.23
CA SER A 188 8.11 -0.03 24.32
C SER A 188 8.80 0.49 23.05
N THR A 189 8.70 -0.23 21.94
CA THR A 189 9.34 0.16 20.68
C THR A 189 8.59 1.29 19.97
N GLY A 190 7.27 1.39 20.21
CA GLY A 190 6.38 2.30 19.49
C GLY A 190 5.83 1.72 18.18
N TYR A 191 6.19 0.46 17.86
CA TYR A 191 5.76 -0.26 16.65
C TYR A 191 4.82 -1.43 16.95
N GLU A 192 4.40 -1.64 18.20
CA GLU A 192 3.57 -2.76 18.62
C GLU A 192 2.20 -2.80 17.92
N TRP A 193 1.76 -1.67 17.36
CA TRP A 193 0.50 -1.54 16.62
C TRP A 193 0.57 -2.06 15.17
N LEU A 194 1.77 -2.35 14.66
CA LEU A 194 1.95 -2.78 13.27
C LEU A 194 1.46 -4.21 13.03
N SER A 195 1.84 -5.15 13.91
CA SER A 195 1.57 -6.57 13.74
C SER A 195 1.55 -7.30 15.08
N ARG A 196 0.80 -8.40 15.13
CA ARG A 196 0.84 -9.38 16.24
C ARG A 196 2.14 -10.21 16.25
N ASP A 197 2.88 -10.22 15.14
CA ASP A 197 4.15 -10.92 15.06
C ASP A 197 5.26 -10.08 15.73
N PRO A 198 5.80 -10.51 16.88
CA PRO A 198 6.84 -9.75 17.57
C PRO A 198 8.14 -9.63 16.77
N THR A 199 8.38 -10.52 15.81
CA THR A 199 9.57 -10.45 14.94
C THR A 199 9.47 -9.28 13.97
N VAL A 200 8.28 -8.96 13.48
CA VAL A 200 8.01 -7.79 12.65
C VAL A 200 8.20 -6.50 13.44
N VAL A 201 7.70 -6.45 14.67
CA VAL A 201 7.88 -5.30 15.57
C VAL A 201 9.37 -5.08 15.87
N ALA A 202 10.11 -6.14 16.20
CA ALA A 202 11.54 -6.05 16.47
C ALA A 202 12.34 -5.63 15.24
N ALA A 203 12.01 -6.14 14.05
CA ALA A 203 12.65 -5.75 12.80
C ALA A 203 12.40 -4.28 12.48
N ALA A 204 11.17 -3.79 12.65
CA ALA A 204 10.84 -2.38 12.46
C ALA A 204 11.62 -1.46 13.42
N ALA A 205 11.76 -1.87 14.68
CA ALA A 205 12.51 -1.10 15.68
C ALA A 205 14.04 -1.08 15.43
N ALA A 206 14.58 -2.11 14.80
CA ALA A 206 15.99 -2.23 14.47
C ALA A 206 16.39 -1.59 13.13
N ASP A 207 15.41 -1.28 12.27
CA ASP A 207 15.66 -0.75 10.93
C ASP A 207 15.95 0.77 10.99
N PRO A 208 17.16 1.23 10.56
CA PRO A 208 17.52 2.64 10.63
C PRO A 208 16.74 3.54 9.66
N LEU A 209 16.02 2.97 8.70
CA LEU A 209 15.17 3.70 7.74
C LEU A 209 13.73 3.82 8.22
N MET A 210 13.36 3.08 9.27
CA MET A 210 12.07 3.22 9.94
C MET A 210 12.10 4.40 10.91
N PHE A 211 10.97 5.08 11.03
CA PHE A 211 10.80 6.14 12.04
C PHE A 211 9.35 6.24 12.49
N ILE A 212 9.16 6.60 13.77
CA ILE A 212 7.82 6.82 14.32
C ILE A 212 7.27 8.13 13.73
N ALA A 213 6.28 7.98 12.86
CA ALA A 213 5.75 9.08 12.09
C ALA A 213 4.57 9.77 12.80
N ASN A 214 4.59 11.09 12.79
CA ASN A 214 3.42 11.90 13.05
C ASN A 214 3.16 12.77 11.82
N GLY A 215 2.17 12.39 11.02
CA GLY A 215 1.91 13.02 9.73
C GLY A 215 1.71 14.55 9.83
N MET A 216 1.00 15.04 10.84
CA MET A 216 0.80 16.48 11.05
C MET A 216 2.12 17.23 11.32
N LYS A 217 3.03 16.63 12.11
CA LYS A 217 4.34 17.23 12.39
C LYS A 217 5.27 17.18 11.17
N LEU A 218 5.19 16.10 10.38
CA LEU A 218 6.06 15.89 9.21
C LEU A 218 5.64 16.74 8.01
N PHE A 219 4.35 16.76 7.72
CA PHE A 219 3.81 17.38 6.50
C PHE A 219 3.35 18.83 6.73
N GLY A 220 3.10 19.21 7.97
CA GLY A 220 2.45 20.49 8.31
C GLY A 220 0.97 20.48 7.96
N ILE A 221 0.28 21.58 8.31
CA ILE A 221 -1.19 21.69 8.18
C ILE A 221 -1.62 21.59 6.71
N ALA A 222 -0.94 22.29 5.81
CA ALA A 222 -1.37 22.41 4.41
C ALA A 222 -1.31 21.04 3.68
N ASP A 223 -0.24 20.26 3.84
CA ASP A 223 -0.11 18.95 3.20
C ASP A 223 -0.95 17.88 3.89
N SER A 224 -1.14 17.97 5.20
CA SER A 224 -2.08 17.12 5.92
C SER A 224 -3.53 17.33 5.45
N LEU A 225 -3.94 18.58 5.21
CA LEU A 225 -5.27 18.89 4.66
C LEU A 225 -5.42 18.41 3.20
N ARG A 226 -4.34 18.39 2.41
CA ARG A 226 -4.37 17.86 1.04
C ARG A 226 -4.63 16.37 0.96
N MET A 227 -4.30 15.61 2.00
CA MET A 227 -4.65 14.19 2.07
C MET A 227 -6.12 13.96 2.37
N LEU A 228 -6.81 14.93 3.01
CA LEU A 228 -8.22 14.78 3.31
C LEU A 228 -9.05 14.86 2.04
N GLY A 229 -9.98 13.94 1.90
CA GLY A 229 -10.90 13.91 0.78
C GLY A 229 -11.76 12.65 0.80
N LYS A 230 -12.76 12.64 -0.05
CA LYS A 230 -13.58 11.46 -0.35
C LYS A 230 -13.18 10.94 -1.73
N PRO A 231 -13.44 9.68 -2.04
CA PRO A 231 -13.40 9.21 -3.42
C PRO A 231 -14.09 10.19 -4.38
N ALA A 232 -13.51 10.43 -5.54
CA ALA A 232 -14.03 11.39 -6.51
C ALA A 232 -15.48 11.04 -6.91
N LYS A 233 -16.28 12.05 -7.25
CA LYS A 233 -17.62 11.80 -7.76
C LYS A 233 -17.51 11.43 -9.24
N GLY A 234 -17.96 10.22 -9.59
CA GLY A 234 -17.93 9.74 -10.96
C GLY A 234 -16.50 9.56 -11.47
N ILE A 235 -15.81 8.52 -11.00
CA ILE A 235 -14.51 8.11 -11.56
C ILE A 235 -14.71 7.65 -13.00
N GLU A 236 -13.86 8.12 -13.92
CA GLU A 236 -14.04 7.92 -15.36
C GLU A 236 -13.93 6.45 -15.78
N HIS A 237 -12.98 5.72 -15.22
CA HIS A 237 -12.78 4.29 -15.50
C HIS A 237 -13.26 3.44 -14.32
N ASP A 238 -14.03 2.41 -14.63
CA ASP A 238 -14.54 1.45 -13.64
C ASP A 238 -13.43 0.47 -13.23
N VAL A 239 -12.63 0.88 -12.26
CA VAL A 239 -11.49 0.13 -11.75
C VAL A 239 -11.94 -0.75 -10.59
N PRO A 240 -11.76 -2.09 -10.64
CA PRO A 240 -12.04 -2.96 -9.50
C PRO A 240 -11.14 -2.61 -8.31
N VAL A 241 -11.72 -2.57 -7.12
CA VAL A 241 -11.05 -2.18 -5.88
C VAL A 241 -11.16 -3.27 -4.82
N LEU A 242 -10.03 -3.74 -4.32
CA LEU A 242 -9.94 -4.58 -3.12
C LEU A 242 -9.50 -3.72 -1.94
N ILE A 243 -10.24 -3.77 -0.84
CA ILE A 243 -9.86 -3.17 0.44
C ILE A 243 -9.61 -4.30 1.43
N GLN A 244 -8.43 -4.31 2.05
CA GLN A 244 -8.02 -5.32 3.01
C GLN A 244 -7.61 -4.65 4.31
N VAL A 245 -8.19 -5.08 5.44
CA VAL A 245 -7.97 -4.45 6.75
C VAL A 245 -7.99 -5.46 7.88
N GLY A 246 -7.12 -5.27 8.86
CA GLY A 246 -7.20 -6.01 10.12
C GLY A 246 -8.36 -5.50 10.99
N SER A 247 -9.05 -6.42 11.71
CA SER A 247 -10.12 -6.01 12.62
C SER A 247 -9.62 -5.14 13.77
N ASP A 248 -8.35 -5.24 14.10
CA ASP A 248 -7.68 -4.50 15.16
C ASP A 248 -6.82 -3.33 14.66
N ASP A 249 -6.90 -3.01 13.36
CA ASP A 249 -6.23 -1.86 12.77
C ASP A 249 -6.69 -0.54 13.42
N VAL A 250 -5.73 0.23 13.90
CA VAL A 250 -5.94 1.49 14.62
C VAL A 250 -5.91 2.74 13.74
N VAL A 251 -5.59 2.63 12.46
CA VAL A 251 -5.52 3.77 11.52
C VAL A 251 -6.91 4.14 11.02
N GLY A 252 -7.57 3.26 10.32
CA GLY A 252 -8.93 3.43 9.84
C GLY A 252 -9.91 2.48 10.51
N GLY A 253 -9.45 1.27 10.78
CA GLY A 253 -10.25 0.17 11.28
C GLY A 253 -11.36 -0.24 10.30
N VAL A 254 -12.17 -1.20 10.73
CA VAL A 254 -13.22 -1.81 9.90
C VAL A 254 -14.23 -0.77 9.44
N LYS A 255 -14.74 0.06 10.37
CA LYS A 255 -15.82 1.01 10.07
C LYS A 255 -15.46 2.05 9.02
N SER A 256 -14.24 2.58 9.07
CA SER A 256 -13.76 3.55 8.09
C SER A 256 -13.62 2.92 6.69
N ASN A 257 -13.13 1.67 6.63
CA ASN A 257 -13.00 0.94 5.38
C ASN A 257 -14.35 0.50 4.78
N GLU A 258 -15.35 0.16 5.59
CA GLU A 258 -16.74 -0.01 5.14
C GLU A 258 -17.29 1.25 4.46
N LEU A 259 -17.08 2.42 5.10
CA LEU A 259 -17.51 3.70 4.55
C LEU A 259 -16.73 4.06 3.28
N LEU A 260 -15.44 3.72 3.19
CA LEU A 260 -14.63 3.90 2.00
C LEU A 260 -15.15 3.04 0.84
N ALA A 261 -15.43 1.75 1.08
CA ALA A 261 -16.01 0.85 0.10
C ALA A 261 -17.37 1.36 -0.40
N GLN A 262 -18.23 1.77 0.53
CA GLN A 262 -19.52 2.36 0.19
C GLN A 262 -19.37 3.65 -0.65
N ALA A 263 -18.36 4.50 -0.33
CA ALA A 263 -18.12 5.72 -1.10
C ALA A 263 -17.65 5.43 -2.52
N TYR A 264 -16.81 4.42 -2.74
CA TYR A 264 -16.44 3.98 -4.09
C TYR A 264 -17.65 3.48 -4.88
N LEU A 265 -18.52 2.67 -4.29
CA LEU A 265 -19.73 2.17 -4.94
C LEU A 265 -20.73 3.28 -5.25
N THR A 266 -21.05 4.14 -4.26
CA THR A 266 -22.21 5.04 -4.37
C THR A 266 -21.85 6.43 -4.87
N ARG A 267 -20.63 6.92 -4.59
CA ARG A 267 -20.18 8.25 -4.98
C ARG A 267 -19.35 8.22 -6.25
N SER A 268 -18.41 7.28 -6.33
CA SER A 268 -17.53 7.16 -7.51
C SER A 268 -18.17 6.39 -8.64
N GLY A 269 -19.14 5.54 -8.35
CA GLY A 269 -19.87 4.74 -9.34
C GLY A 269 -19.12 3.49 -9.79
N LEU A 270 -18.10 3.04 -9.01
CA LEU A 270 -17.39 1.80 -9.30
C LEU A 270 -18.33 0.60 -9.12
N SER A 271 -18.26 -0.38 -10.01
CA SER A 271 -19.15 -1.54 -10.00
C SER A 271 -18.62 -2.72 -9.16
N ASP A 272 -17.29 -2.81 -8.97
CA ASP A 272 -16.63 -3.93 -8.28
C ASP A 272 -15.73 -3.41 -7.15
N VAL A 273 -16.26 -3.45 -5.93
CA VAL A 273 -15.54 -3.07 -4.71
C VAL A 273 -15.75 -4.15 -3.66
N GLU A 274 -14.65 -4.75 -3.22
CA GLU A 274 -14.63 -5.82 -2.23
C GLU A 274 -13.89 -5.37 -0.97
N LEU A 275 -14.41 -5.74 0.20
CA LEU A 275 -13.76 -5.52 1.50
C LEU A 275 -13.53 -6.86 2.19
N ILE A 276 -12.28 -7.14 2.54
CA ILE A 276 -11.90 -8.30 3.35
C ILE A 276 -11.39 -7.81 4.70
N VAL A 277 -11.94 -8.40 5.77
CA VAL A 277 -11.55 -8.10 7.15
C VAL A 277 -10.88 -9.32 7.76
N TYR A 278 -9.63 -9.17 8.19
CA TYR A 278 -8.86 -10.24 8.83
C TYR A 278 -9.00 -10.16 10.35
N ASN A 279 -9.63 -11.16 10.93
CA ASN A 279 -9.95 -11.17 12.37
C ASN A 279 -8.69 -11.19 13.24
N GLY A 280 -8.61 -10.26 14.19
CA GLY A 280 -7.49 -10.06 15.11
C GLY A 280 -6.25 -9.42 14.45
N ALA A 281 -6.15 -9.35 13.13
CA ALA A 281 -5.01 -8.72 12.48
C ALA A 281 -4.94 -7.22 12.78
N GLN A 282 -3.72 -6.72 12.93
CA GLN A 282 -3.42 -5.32 13.15
C GLN A 282 -3.22 -4.58 11.81
N HIS A 283 -2.35 -3.59 11.78
CA HIS A 283 -2.24 -2.67 10.64
C HIS A 283 -1.54 -3.24 9.41
N GLU A 284 -0.37 -3.88 9.60
CA GLU A 284 0.45 -4.43 8.51
C GLU A 284 0.00 -5.85 8.15
N ILE A 285 -1.15 -6.01 7.52
CA ILE A 285 -1.73 -7.33 7.22
C ILE A 285 -0.82 -8.25 6.41
N PHE A 286 0.04 -7.70 5.55
CA PHE A 286 1.05 -8.46 4.78
C PHE A 286 2.26 -8.88 5.61
N ASN A 287 2.37 -8.43 6.86
CA ASN A 287 3.38 -8.79 7.84
C ASN A 287 2.76 -9.45 9.09
N GLU A 288 1.48 -9.80 9.03
CA GLU A 288 0.76 -10.43 10.14
C GLU A 288 1.07 -11.93 10.27
N THR A 289 0.69 -12.51 11.40
CA THR A 289 0.84 -13.96 11.65
C THR A 289 0.10 -14.82 10.63
N ASN A 290 -0.94 -14.28 10.00
CA ASN A 290 -1.72 -14.92 8.92
C ASN A 290 -1.45 -14.31 7.54
N LYS A 291 -0.28 -13.74 7.31
CA LYS A 291 0.09 -13.06 6.05
C LYS A 291 -0.02 -13.94 4.80
N ASP A 292 0.17 -15.26 4.92
CA ASP A 292 -0.01 -16.16 3.79
C ASP A 292 -1.49 -16.21 3.35
N GLU A 293 -2.44 -16.23 4.28
CA GLU A 293 -3.89 -16.12 3.98
C GLU A 293 -4.20 -14.80 3.25
N VAL A 294 -3.62 -13.68 3.71
CA VAL A 294 -3.80 -12.37 3.08
C VAL A 294 -3.31 -12.36 1.64
N VAL A 295 -2.15 -12.98 1.39
CA VAL A 295 -1.58 -13.09 0.03
C VAL A 295 -2.42 -14.02 -0.84
N GLU A 296 -2.89 -15.16 -0.32
CA GLU A 296 -3.76 -16.08 -1.05
C GLU A 296 -5.07 -15.39 -1.51
N ASP A 297 -5.73 -14.66 -0.61
CA ASP A 297 -6.93 -13.87 -0.95
C ASP A 297 -6.63 -12.79 -2.00
N THR A 298 -5.49 -12.11 -1.87
CA THR A 298 -5.02 -11.10 -2.84
C THR A 298 -4.82 -11.71 -4.22
N LEU A 299 -4.12 -12.84 -4.29
CA LEU A 299 -3.84 -13.54 -5.55
C LEU A 299 -5.10 -14.11 -6.20
N ALA A 300 -6.02 -14.65 -5.39
CA ALA A 300 -7.31 -15.13 -5.87
C ALA A 300 -8.14 -13.97 -6.47
N TRP A 301 -8.20 -12.84 -5.78
CA TRP A 301 -8.90 -11.65 -6.25
C TRP A 301 -8.33 -11.12 -7.56
N LEU A 302 -6.99 -11.05 -7.66
CA LEU A 302 -6.28 -10.62 -8.87
C LEU A 302 -6.52 -11.57 -10.04
N ALA A 303 -6.51 -12.90 -9.81
CA ALA A 303 -6.70 -13.90 -10.86
C ALA A 303 -8.06 -13.81 -11.54
N ASP A 304 -9.08 -13.36 -10.82
CA ASP A 304 -10.44 -13.20 -11.35
C ASP A 304 -10.59 -11.93 -12.20
N ARG A 305 -9.82 -10.88 -11.92
CA ARG A 305 -10.01 -9.51 -12.45
C ARG A 305 -8.92 -9.03 -13.40
N VAL A 306 -7.68 -9.50 -13.21
CA VAL A 306 -6.51 -9.06 -13.97
C VAL A 306 -6.08 -10.19 -14.91
N LYS A 307 -6.50 -10.09 -16.19
CA LYS A 307 -6.29 -11.13 -17.22
C LYS A 307 -5.40 -10.64 -18.35
#